data_e04c6c10bca4cb7bd1d01e771246740c
#
_entry.id   e04c6c10bca4cb7bd1d01e771246740c
#
_cell.length_a   1.000
_cell.length_b   1.000
_cell.length_c   1.000
_cell.angle_alpha   90.00
_cell.angle_beta   90.00
_cell.angle_gamma   90.00
#
_symmetry.space_group_name_H-M   'P 1'
#
loop_
_entity.id
_entity.type
_entity.pdbx_description
1 polymer ?
#
loop_
_entity_poly.entity_id
_entity_poly.type
_entity_poly.pdbx_seq_one_letter_code
_entity_poly.pdbx_strand_id
1 'polypeptide(L)'
;MITDDLTGRTALVTGATSGIGKATAIALARQGARVLVAGRDKGRGDAVVAAIRADGGEAGFLPGDLHDALSAKDLAQRATQAAGGQIDVLVNNAGIGTLGPTQGFDEATFDSIFGTNLKVPFYLVGEIAPAMAGRGKGSIINVSTMAAEMGVPGMAVYGASKAALNLLTQSWAAEYGPSGVRVNAVSPGTVRTPSVEVLGEVLDQIGAQSPAGYVAQPEEIAAVIAFLASDAASYVQGAVLNVDGGRTAV
;
A
#
# COMPACT_ATOMS: atom_id res chain seq x y z
N MET A 1 -2.86 24.63 -11.29
CA MET A 1 -3.81 23.66 -11.82
C MET A 1 -3.75 22.41 -10.96
N ILE A 2 -4.90 21.82 -10.62
CA ILE A 2 -4.97 20.50 -9.97
C ILE A 2 -4.70 19.46 -11.06
N THR A 3 -3.71 18.57 -10.84
CA THR A 3 -3.28 17.59 -11.84
C THR A 3 -3.00 16.24 -11.18
N ASP A 4 -3.13 15.17 -11.91
CA ASP A 4 -2.71 13.81 -11.56
C ASP A 4 -1.25 13.50 -12.00
N ASP A 5 -0.57 14.46 -12.63
CA ASP A 5 0.83 14.35 -13.04
C ASP A 5 1.78 14.23 -11.84
N LEU A 6 2.64 13.23 -11.88
CA LEU A 6 3.67 12.94 -10.90
C LEU A 6 5.10 13.15 -11.44
N THR A 7 5.23 13.84 -12.56
CA THR A 7 6.54 14.14 -13.18
C THR A 7 7.47 14.82 -12.17
N GLY A 8 8.70 14.31 -12.08
CA GLY A 8 9.72 14.79 -11.14
C GLY A 8 9.54 14.32 -9.70
N ARG A 9 8.54 13.47 -9.39
CA ARG A 9 8.35 12.87 -8.07
C ARG A 9 8.94 11.46 -8.01
N THR A 10 9.45 11.10 -6.84
CA THR A 10 9.90 9.73 -6.55
C THR A 10 8.92 9.04 -5.61
N ALA A 11 8.46 7.85 -6.01
CA ALA A 11 7.55 7.02 -5.24
C ALA A 11 8.26 5.74 -4.75
N LEU A 12 8.13 5.42 -3.46
CA LEU A 12 8.47 4.12 -2.90
C LEU A 12 7.20 3.29 -2.72
N VAL A 13 7.15 2.10 -3.34
CA VAL A 13 6.03 1.16 -3.21
C VAL A 13 6.52 -0.14 -2.59
N THR A 14 6.02 -0.49 -1.40
CA THR A 14 6.36 -1.74 -0.72
C THR A 14 5.47 -2.89 -1.20
N GLY A 15 6.01 -4.12 -1.23
CA GLY A 15 5.26 -5.28 -1.75
C GLY A 15 4.91 -5.15 -3.24
N ALA A 16 5.74 -4.43 -4.01
CA ALA A 16 5.45 -4.03 -5.39
C ALA A 16 5.81 -5.09 -6.45
N THR A 17 6.13 -6.32 -6.06
CA THR A 17 6.52 -7.39 -6.99
C THR A 17 5.34 -8.20 -7.54
N SER A 18 4.10 -7.98 -7.04
CA SER A 18 2.89 -8.66 -7.48
C SER A 18 1.61 -7.89 -7.08
N GLY A 19 0.46 -8.32 -7.59
CA GLY A 19 -0.87 -7.86 -7.17
C GLY A 19 -1.02 -6.34 -7.19
N ILE A 20 -1.68 -5.79 -6.17
CA ILE A 20 -1.97 -4.36 -6.03
C ILE A 20 -0.69 -3.51 -6.09
N GLY A 21 0.38 -3.94 -5.39
CA GLY A 21 1.63 -3.18 -5.37
C GLY A 21 2.30 -3.08 -6.75
N LYS A 22 2.29 -4.16 -7.54
CA LYS A 22 2.77 -4.14 -8.94
C LYS A 22 1.93 -3.19 -9.79
N ALA A 23 0.61 -3.32 -9.73
CA ALA A 23 -0.30 -2.44 -10.49
C ALA A 23 -0.12 -0.97 -10.09
N THR A 24 0.04 -0.69 -8.78
CA THR A 24 0.33 0.65 -8.27
C THR A 24 1.65 1.20 -8.81
N ALA A 25 2.73 0.41 -8.78
CA ALA A 25 4.03 0.84 -9.30
C ALA A 25 3.94 1.24 -10.79
N ILE A 26 3.23 0.45 -11.59
CA ILE A 26 3.01 0.75 -13.02
C ILE A 26 2.13 2.01 -13.18
N ALA A 27 1.06 2.15 -12.40
CA ALA A 27 0.16 3.30 -12.49
C ALA A 27 0.87 4.62 -12.14
N LEU A 28 1.68 4.64 -11.07
CA LEU A 28 2.46 5.82 -10.68
C LEU A 28 3.52 6.18 -11.73
N ALA A 29 4.18 5.18 -12.32
CA ALA A 29 5.15 5.40 -13.39
C ALA A 29 4.50 5.99 -14.66
N ARG A 30 3.28 5.55 -15.02
CA ARG A 30 2.50 6.12 -16.14
C ARG A 30 2.09 7.57 -15.89
N GLN A 31 1.97 8.00 -14.65
CA GLN A 31 1.78 9.40 -14.26
C GLN A 31 3.09 10.20 -14.18
N GLY A 32 4.22 9.64 -14.60
CA GLY A 32 5.52 10.31 -14.66
C GLY A 32 6.39 10.18 -13.43
N ALA A 33 5.97 9.42 -12.39
CA ALA A 33 6.81 9.20 -11.23
C ALA A 33 8.00 8.27 -11.54
N ARG A 34 9.15 8.57 -10.96
CA ARG A 34 10.20 7.58 -10.75
C ARG A 34 9.78 6.62 -9.63
N VAL A 35 9.77 5.30 -9.88
CA VAL A 35 9.25 4.33 -8.93
C VAL A 35 10.35 3.42 -8.38
N LEU A 36 10.46 3.38 -7.06
CA LEU A 36 11.26 2.42 -6.32
C LEU A 36 10.37 1.23 -5.95
N VAL A 37 10.56 0.12 -6.65
CA VAL A 37 9.82 -1.14 -6.49
C VAL A 37 10.48 -1.93 -5.37
N ALA A 38 9.84 -2.04 -4.19
CA ALA A 38 10.42 -2.79 -3.07
C ALA A 38 9.68 -4.13 -2.87
N GLY A 39 10.47 -5.21 -2.61
CA GLY A 39 9.93 -6.53 -2.36
C GLY A 39 10.98 -7.62 -2.22
N ARG A 40 10.56 -8.83 -1.87
CA ARG A 40 11.46 -9.97 -1.56
C ARG A 40 12.00 -10.68 -2.80
N ASP A 41 11.16 -10.81 -3.80
CA ASP A 41 11.44 -11.60 -5.00
C ASP A 41 12.13 -10.75 -6.06
N LYS A 42 13.43 -10.99 -6.25
CA LYS A 42 14.26 -10.25 -7.22
C LYS A 42 13.78 -10.44 -8.65
N GLY A 43 13.45 -11.66 -9.04
CA GLY A 43 13.01 -11.95 -10.43
C GLY A 43 11.73 -11.22 -10.80
N ARG A 44 10.72 -11.26 -9.92
CA ARG A 44 9.48 -10.50 -10.11
C ARG A 44 9.70 -8.99 -10.03
N GLY A 45 10.57 -8.53 -9.13
CA GLY A 45 10.92 -7.11 -9.03
C GLY A 45 11.59 -6.58 -10.29
N ASP A 46 12.58 -7.29 -10.81
CA ASP A 46 13.24 -6.95 -12.08
C ASP A 46 12.25 -6.95 -13.26
N ALA A 47 11.32 -7.90 -13.29
CA ALA A 47 10.28 -7.94 -14.32
C ALA A 47 9.33 -6.72 -14.26
N VAL A 48 8.96 -6.24 -13.06
CA VAL A 48 8.16 -5.01 -12.90
C VAL A 48 8.95 -3.79 -13.37
N VAL A 49 10.21 -3.68 -12.98
CA VAL A 49 11.10 -2.59 -13.43
C VAL A 49 11.25 -2.60 -14.95
N ALA A 50 11.45 -3.78 -15.55
CA ALA A 50 11.55 -3.92 -17.00
C ALA A 50 10.26 -3.49 -17.72
N ALA A 51 9.10 -3.86 -17.20
CA ALA A 51 7.81 -3.47 -17.75
C ALA A 51 7.60 -1.94 -17.70
N ILE A 52 7.92 -1.29 -16.56
CA ILE A 52 7.84 0.16 -16.42
C ILE A 52 8.76 0.87 -17.41
N ARG A 53 9.99 0.38 -17.56
CA ARG A 53 10.98 0.99 -18.50
C ARG A 53 10.59 0.78 -19.97
N ALA A 54 9.99 -0.36 -20.29
CA ALA A 54 9.48 -0.62 -21.64
C ALA A 54 8.34 0.34 -22.03
N ASP A 55 7.53 0.78 -21.05
CA ASP A 55 6.49 1.81 -21.23
C ASP A 55 7.06 3.25 -21.17
N GLY A 56 8.41 3.42 -21.12
CA GLY A 56 9.07 4.74 -21.09
C GLY A 56 9.17 5.37 -19.69
N GLY A 57 8.76 4.67 -18.64
CA GLY A 57 8.86 5.14 -17.26
C GLY A 57 10.24 4.89 -16.62
N GLU A 58 10.46 5.48 -15.45
CA GLU A 58 11.67 5.31 -14.65
C GLU A 58 11.39 4.46 -13.40
N ALA A 59 12.14 3.37 -13.21
CA ALA A 59 12.02 2.53 -12.04
C ALA A 59 13.34 1.88 -11.63
N GLY A 60 13.44 1.52 -10.33
CA GLY A 60 14.53 0.74 -9.76
C GLY A 60 13.99 -0.29 -8.76
N PHE A 61 14.65 -1.46 -8.66
CA PHE A 61 14.28 -2.49 -7.69
C PHE A 61 15.11 -2.37 -6.41
N LEU A 62 14.44 -2.45 -5.27
CA LEU A 62 15.03 -2.49 -3.93
C LEU A 62 14.63 -3.80 -3.24
N PRO A 63 15.53 -4.77 -3.11
CA PRO A 63 15.23 -6.00 -2.39
C PRO A 63 15.02 -5.70 -0.91
N GLY A 64 14.00 -6.32 -0.29
CA GLY A 64 13.73 -6.17 1.14
C GLY A 64 12.68 -7.16 1.61
N ASP A 65 12.98 -7.86 2.70
CA ASP A 65 12.03 -8.67 3.45
C ASP A 65 11.57 -7.87 4.68
N LEU A 66 10.36 -7.34 4.59
CA LEU A 66 9.83 -6.40 5.58
C LEU A 66 9.05 -7.15 6.65
N HIS A 67 9.58 -7.22 7.85
CA HIS A 67 8.97 -7.94 8.99
C HIS A 67 9.16 -7.26 10.35
N ASP A 68 10.10 -6.31 10.45
CA ASP A 68 10.41 -5.62 11.71
C ASP A 68 10.88 -4.17 11.51
N ALA A 69 11.26 -3.52 12.62
CA ALA A 69 11.74 -2.14 12.62
C ALA A 69 13.07 -1.96 11.89
N LEU A 70 13.98 -2.96 11.98
CA LEU A 70 15.31 -2.85 11.35
C LEU A 70 15.20 -2.95 9.84
N SER A 71 14.42 -3.91 9.33
CA SER A 71 14.17 -4.07 7.90
C SER A 71 13.47 -2.85 7.28
N ALA A 72 12.54 -2.22 8.05
CA ALA A 72 11.87 -1.00 7.61
C ALA A 72 12.84 0.19 7.52
N LYS A 73 13.68 0.40 8.54
CA LYS A 73 14.68 1.47 8.56
C LYS A 73 15.75 1.29 7.49
N ASP A 74 16.25 0.07 7.31
CA ASP A 74 17.19 -0.25 6.23
C ASP A 74 16.61 0.06 4.84
N LEU A 75 15.36 -0.37 4.59
CA LEU A 75 14.70 -0.04 3.32
C LEU A 75 14.54 1.46 3.14
N ALA A 76 14.11 2.20 4.18
CA ALA A 76 13.95 3.66 4.12
C ALA A 76 15.26 4.37 3.75
N GLN A 77 16.37 3.98 4.37
CA GLN A 77 17.69 4.55 4.10
C GLN A 77 18.14 4.28 2.66
N ARG A 78 18.06 3.02 2.21
CA ARG A 78 18.41 2.64 0.82
C ARG A 78 17.51 3.31 -0.20
N ALA A 79 16.21 3.41 0.07
CA ALA A 79 15.27 4.10 -0.80
C ALA A 79 15.57 5.59 -0.89
N THR A 80 15.85 6.25 0.23
CA THR A 80 16.22 7.66 0.26
C THR A 80 17.52 7.90 -0.52
N GLN A 81 18.53 7.04 -0.35
CA GLN A 81 19.77 7.14 -1.13
C GLN A 81 19.52 6.93 -2.64
N ALA A 82 18.76 5.90 -3.01
CA ALA A 82 18.42 5.62 -4.41
C ALA A 82 17.58 6.74 -5.04
N ALA A 83 16.75 7.43 -4.24
CA ALA A 83 15.96 8.58 -4.64
C ALA A 83 16.75 9.89 -4.76
N GLY A 84 18.06 9.89 -4.45
CA GLY A 84 18.84 11.12 -4.42
C GLY A 84 18.48 12.04 -3.23
N GLY A 85 17.96 11.48 -2.14
CA GLY A 85 17.60 12.19 -0.91
C GLY A 85 16.10 12.54 -0.79
N GLN A 86 15.29 12.33 -1.83
CA GLN A 86 13.91 12.79 -1.83
C GLN A 86 12.91 11.68 -2.23
N ILE A 87 12.05 11.29 -1.31
CA ILE A 87 10.86 10.47 -1.56
C ILE A 87 9.64 11.38 -1.41
N ASP A 88 8.77 11.43 -2.43
CA ASP A 88 7.60 12.30 -2.48
C ASP A 88 6.30 11.52 -2.21
N VAL A 89 6.30 10.23 -2.55
CA VAL A 89 5.18 9.32 -2.35
C VAL A 89 5.66 8.05 -1.66
N LEU A 90 5.01 7.68 -0.56
CA LEU A 90 5.19 6.39 0.12
C LEU A 90 3.90 5.57 0.03
N VAL A 91 3.97 4.39 -0.58
CA VAL A 91 2.85 3.42 -0.58
C VAL A 91 3.21 2.22 0.29
N ASN A 92 2.60 2.15 1.47
CA ASN A 92 2.66 1.03 2.39
C ASN A 92 1.67 -0.04 1.93
N ASN A 93 2.08 -0.87 0.96
CA ASN A 93 1.26 -1.95 0.40
C ASN A 93 1.71 -3.34 0.89
N ALA A 94 2.97 -3.52 1.29
CA ALA A 94 3.41 -4.81 1.83
C ALA A 94 2.52 -5.27 2.97
N GLY A 95 2.05 -6.51 2.90
CA GLY A 95 1.19 -7.09 3.92
C GLY A 95 1.10 -8.59 3.77
N ILE A 96 0.82 -9.24 4.88
CA ILE A 96 0.57 -10.68 4.94
C ILE A 96 -0.71 -10.93 5.74
N GLY A 97 -1.37 -12.05 5.45
CA GLY A 97 -2.54 -12.48 6.19
C GLY A 97 -2.67 -14.01 6.11
N THR A 98 -3.18 -14.57 7.17
CA THR A 98 -3.53 -15.99 7.27
C THR A 98 -4.96 -16.08 7.77
N LEU A 99 -5.74 -16.95 7.18
CA LEU A 99 -7.10 -17.27 7.62
C LEU A 99 -7.06 -18.38 8.66
N GLY A 100 -7.80 -18.22 9.74
CA GLY A 100 -7.93 -19.25 10.75
C GLY A 100 -8.80 -18.83 11.93
N PRO A 101 -9.31 -19.81 12.72
CA PRO A 101 -10.02 -19.54 13.96
C PRO A 101 -9.06 -18.93 14.99
N THR A 102 -9.56 -18.06 15.87
CA THR A 102 -8.75 -17.32 16.85
C THR A 102 -7.84 -18.24 17.70
N GLN A 103 -8.34 -19.38 18.12
CA GLN A 103 -7.55 -20.35 18.90
C GLN A 103 -6.48 -21.10 18.09
N GLY A 104 -6.46 -20.96 16.78
CA GLY A 104 -5.48 -21.60 15.89
C GLY A 104 -4.25 -20.73 15.58
N PHE A 105 -4.21 -19.49 16.09
CA PHE A 105 -3.06 -18.61 15.89
C PHE A 105 -2.04 -18.80 17.01
N ASP A 106 -0.83 -19.18 16.64
CA ASP A 106 0.32 -19.10 17.55
C ASP A 106 0.88 -17.67 17.61
N GLU A 107 1.70 -17.41 18.64
CA GLU A 107 2.32 -16.11 18.88
C GLU A 107 3.19 -15.66 17.69
N ALA A 108 3.95 -16.57 17.09
CA ALA A 108 4.85 -16.25 15.98
C ALA A 108 4.08 -15.78 14.73
N THR A 109 2.95 -16.42 14.42
CA THR A 109 2.07 -16.01 13.32
C THR A 109 1.43 -14.65 13.62
N PHE A 110 0.96 -14.44 14.86
CA PHE A 110 0.41 -13.16 15.29
C PHE A 110 1.45 -12.03 15.14
N ASP A 111 2.65 -12.23 15.69
CA ASP A 111 3.74 -11.26 15.65
C ASP A 111 4.21 -10.96 14.20
N SER A 112 4.25 -11.97 13.35
CA SER A 112 4.60 -11.80 11.93
C SER A 112 3.59 -10.91 11.20
N ILE A 113 2.29 -11.12 11.45
CA ILE A 113 1.22 -10.31 10.84
C ILE A 113 1.32 -8.85 11.33
N PHE A 114 1.41 -8.62 12.62
CA PHE A 114 1.56 -7.27 13.17
C PHE A 114 2.91 -6.64 12.81
N GLY A 115 3.97 -7.44 12.74
CA GLY A 115 5.28 -7.01 12.29
C GLY A 115 5.23 -6.39 10.89
N THR A 116 4.74 -7.15 9.94
CA THR A 116 4.66 -6.70 8.53
C THR A 116 3.59 -5.63 8.31
N ASN A 117 2.37 -5.83 8.83
CA ASN A 117 1.22 -4.99 8.47
C ASN A 117 1.16 -3.65 9.24
N LEU A 118 1.75 -3.57 10.42
CA LEU A 118 1.66 -2.42 11.30
C LEU A 118 3.02 -1.84 11.67
N LYS A 119 3.94 -2.66 12.20
CA LYS A 119 5.25 -2.19 12.67
C LYS A 119 6.09 -1.64 11.51
N VAL A 120 6.13 -2.32 10.38
CA VAL A 120 6.88 -1.87 9.18
C VAL A 120 6.38 -0.51 8.69
N PRO A 121 5.08 -0.29 8.39
CA PRO A 121 4.57 1.03 8.01
C PRO A 121 4.90 2.10 9.04
N PHE A 122 4.81 1.79 10.34
CA PHE A 122 5.11 2.74 11.40
C PHE A 122 6.55 3.28 11.29
N TYR A 123 7.52 2.40 11.13
CA TYR A 123 8.93 2.82 11.05
C TYR A 123 9.28 3.41 9.68
N LEU A 124 8.65 2.97 8.57
CA LEU A 124 8.84 3.63 7.27
C LEU A 124 8.33 5.08 7.30
N VAL A 125 7.17 5.33 7.88
CA VAL A 125 6.64 6.69 8.05
C VAL A 125 7.55 7.51 8.94
N GLY A 126 8.01 6.95 10.07
CA GLY A 126 8.92 7.64 10.99
C GLY A 126 10.26 8.07 10.34
N GLU A 127 10.78 7.30 9.38
CA GLU A 127 12.02 7.63 8.67
C GLU A 127 11.80 8.61 7.48
N ILE A 128 10.64 8.53 6.80
CA ILE A 128 10.42 9.24 5.53
C ILE A 128 9.61 10.54 5.73
N ALA A 129 8.58 10.52 6.57
CA ALA A 129 7.66 11.64 6.73
C ALA A 129 8.32 12.93 7.26
N PRO A 130 9.32 12.90 8.17
CA PRO A 130 10.00 14.13 8.61
C PRO A 130 10.66 14.90 7.48
N ALA A 131 11.25 14.21 6.50
CA ALA A 131 11.85 14.87 5.34
C ALA A 131 10.78 15.41 4.38
N MET A 132 9.63 14.75 4.22
CA MET A 132 8.48 15.29 3.48
C MET A 132 7.95 16.56 4.17
N ALA A 133 7.76 16.52 5.49
CA ALA A 133 7.30 17.67 6.30
C ALA A 133 8.26 18.85 6.21
N GLY A 134 9.56 18.59 6.25
CA GLY A 134 10.59 19.64 6.10
C GLY A 134 10.56 20.35 4.74
N ARG A 135 10.04 19.69 3.69
CA ARG A 135 9.84 20.26 2.34
C ARG A 135 8.45 20.87 2.13
N GLY A 136 7.53 20.70 3.09
CA GLY A 136 6.15 21.18 2.99
C GLY A 136 5.30 20.37 2.00
N LYS A 137 5.71 19.16 1.58
CA LYS A 137 5.00 18.37 0.58
C LYS A 137 5.35 16.87 0.68
N GLY A 138 4.31 16.03 0.61
CA GLY A 138 4.43 14.58 0.54
C GLY A 138 3.07 13.90 0.48
N SER A 139 3.05 12.64 0.05
CA SER A 139 1.84 11.81 0.09
C SER A 139 2.17 10.40 0.60
N ILE A 140 1.48 9.97 1.64
CA ILE A 140 1.59 8.64 2.23
C ILE A 140 0.26 7.91 2.04
N ILE A 141 0.29 6.74 1.42
CA ILE A 141 -0.89 5.93 1.17
C ILE A 141 -0.70 4.55 1.81
N ASN A 142 -1.62 4.20 2.69
CA ASN A 142 -1.63 2.90 3.36
C ASN A 142 -2.65 1.98 2.69
N VAL A 143 -2.25 0.77 2.32
CA VAL A 143 -3.18 -0.24 1.80
C VAL A 143 -3.74 -1.04 2.97
N SER A 144 -5.02 -0.82 3.25
CA SER A 144 -5.83 -1.47 4.27
C SER A 144 -6.63 -2.64 3.68
N THR A 145 -7.85 -2.87 4.17
CA THR A 145 -8.78 -3.90 3.72
C THR A 145 -10.17 -3.64 4.28
N MET A 146 -11.23 -4.04 3.60
CA MET A 146 -12.59 -4.06 4.15
C MET A 146 -12.71 -4.85 5.47
N ALA A 147 -11.86 -5.87 5.69
CA ALA A 147 -11.83 -6.64 6.93
C ALA A 147 -11.31 -5.83 8.15
N ALA A 148 -10.83 -4.61 7.95
CA ALA A 148 -10.51 -3.66 9.02
C ALA A 148 -11.75 -2.90 9.53
N GLU A 149 -12.86 -2.95 8.81
CA GLU A 149 -14.08 -2.18 9.06
C GLU A 149 -15.29 -3.07 9.35
N MET A 150 -15.24 -4.33 8.92
CA MET A 150 -16.30 -5.30 9.16
C MET A 150 -15.73 -6.62 9.71
N GLY A 151 -16.50 -7.32 10.53
CA GLY A 151 -16.13 -8.63 11.04
C GLY A 151 -16.18 -9.69 9.95
N VAL A 152 -15.04 -10.32 9.65
CA VAL A 152 -14.95 -11.45 8.72
C VAL A 152 -14.42 -12.67 9.50
N PRO A 153 -15.18 -13.78 9.54
CA PRO A 153 -14.73 -14.99 10.23
C PRO A 153 -13.36 -15.45 9.73
N GLY A 154 -12.48 -15.78 10.65
CA GLY A 154 -11.12 -16.22 10.35
C GLY A 154 -10.10 -15.10 10.07
N MET A 155 -10.51 -13.83 10.02
CA MET A 155 -9.62 -12.69 9.73
C MET A 155 -9.30 -11.82 10.96
N ALA A 156 -9.52 -12.31 12.20
CA ALA A 156 -9.41 -11.48 13.40
C ALA A 156 -8.04 -10.77 13.51
N VAL A 157 -6.94 -11.50 13.40
CA VAL A 157 -5.58 -10.94 13.55
C VAL A 157 -5.24 -10.00 12.38
N TYR A 158 -5.56 -10.42 11.15
CA TYR A 158 -5.33 -9.61 9.96
C TYR A 158 -6.16 -8.33 9.99
N GLY A 159 -7.48 -8.44 10.22
CA GLY A 159 -8.38 -7.28 10.32
C GLY A 159 -7.95 -6.30 11.40
N ALA A 160 -7.60 -6.80 12.60
CA ALA A 160 -7.11 -5.97 13.70
C ALA A 160 -5.82 -5.21 13.32
N SER A 161 -4.86 -5.87 12.65
CA SER A 161 -3.62 -5.21 12.20
C SER A 161 -3.89 -4.07 11.20
N LYS A 162 -4.87 -4.25 10.32
CA LYS A 162 -5.25 -3.24 9.33
C LYS A 162 -6.16 -2.14 9.91
N ALA A 163 -7.01 -2.45 10.89
CA ALA A 163 -7.77 -1.46 11.65
C ALA A 163 -6.82 -0.52 12.44
N ALA A 164 -5.77 -1.08 13.04
CA ALA A 164 -4.72 -0.27 13.66
C ALA A 164 -4.00 0.65 12.65
N LEU A 165 -3.74 0.16 11.43
CA LEU A 165 -3.15 0.97 10.36
C LEU A 165 -4.11 2.10 9.89
N ASN A 166 -5.42 1.87 9.89
CA ASN A 166 -6.42 2.91 9.60
C ASN A 166 -6.36 4.03 10.65
N LEU A 167 -6.26 3.69 11.94
CA LEU A 167 -6.11 4.70 13.00
C LEU A 167 -4.77 5.43 12.91
N LEU A 168 -3.67 4.74 12.62
CA LEU A 168 -2.37 5.39 12.36
C LEU A 168 -2.44 6.35 11.17
N THR A 169 -3.20 6.03 10.12
CA THR A 169 -3.43 6.94 8.99
C THR A 169 -4.02 8.27 9.44
N GLN A 170 -5.04 8.23 10.30
CA GLN A 170 -5.67 9.45 10.86
C GLN A 170 -4.71 10.20 11.79
N SER A 171 -3.96 9.48 12.64
CA SER A 171 -2.99 10.06 13.56
C SER A 171 -1.88 10.80 12.81
N TRP A 172 -1.29 10.16 11.78
CA TRP A 172 -0.26 10.77 10.95
C TRP A 172 -0.80 11.92 10.08
N ALA A 173 -2.06 11.84 9.64
CA ALA A 173 -2.71 12.95 8.95
C ALA A 173 -2.82 14.19 9.85
N ALA A 174 -3.15 14.01 11.14
CA ALA A 174 -3.17 15.09 12.12
C ALA A 174 -1.75 15.61 12.45
N GLU A 175 -0.77 14.72 12.55
CA GLU A 175 0.62 15.06 12.89
C GLU A 175 1.34 15.81 11.77
N TYR A 176 1.29 15.28 10.54
CA TYR A 176 2.06 15.80 9.40
C TYR A 176 1.26 16.71 8.46
N GLY A 177 -0.08 16.73 8.57
CA GLY A 177 -0.94 17.57 7.73
C GLY A 177 -0.62 19.06 7.80
N PRO A 178 -0.39 19.65 9.00
CA PRO A 178 0.01 21.05 9.12
C PRO A 178 1.33 21.37 8.40
N SER A 179 2.16 20.37 8.14
CA SER A 179 3.43 20.48 7.39
C SER A 179 3.28 20.08 5.91
N GLY A 180 2.06 20.01 5.36
CA GLY A 180 1.82 19.78 3.94
C GLY A 180 1.96 18.31 3.47
N VAL A 181 2.03 17.35 4.41
CA VAL A 181 2.05 15.92 4.06
C VAL A 181 0.66 15.34 4.16
N ARG A 182 0.16 14.75 3.08
CA ARG A 182 -1.12 14.04 3.07
C ARG A 182 -0.92 12.57 3.45
N VAL A 183 -1.78 12.06 4.33
CA VAL A 183 -1.76 10.66 4.74
C VAL A 183 -3.17 10.09 4.61
N ASN A 184 -3.35 9.08 3.76
CA ASN A 184 -4.63 8.45 3.51
C ASN A 184 -4.48 6.93 3.43
N ALA A 185 -5.60 6.21 3.50
CA ALA A 185 -5.65 4.78 3.28
C ALA A 185 -6.62 4.42 2.15
N VAL A 186 -6.34 3.33 1.47
CA VAL A 186 -7.28 2.65 0.58
C VAL A 186 -7.66 1.34 1.24
N SER A 187 -8.96 1.05 1.31
CA SER A 187 -9.53 -0.16 1.90
C SER A 187 -10.13 -1.02 0.78
N PRO A 188 -9.34 -1.95 0.19
CA PRO A 188 -9.83 -2.81 -0.87
C PRO A 188 -10.84 -3.85 -0.36
N GLY A 189 -11.77 -4.19 -1.24
CA GLY A 189 -12.57 -5.41 -1.15
C GLY A 189 -11.80 -6.64 -1.60
N THR A 190 -12.51 -7.58 -2.24
CA THR A 190 -11.91 -8.76 -2.83
C THR A 190 -11.22 -8.39 -4.15
N VAL A 191 -9.91 -8.63 -4.25
CA VAL A 191 -9.08 -8.27 -5.40
C VAL A 191 -8.37 -9.52 -5.93
N ARG A 192 -8.37 -9.73 -7.24
CA ARG A 192 -7.71 -10.86 -7.91
C ARG A 192 -6.20 -10.68 -7.89
N THR A 193 -5.56 -11.32 -6.94
CA THR A 193 -4.10 -11.30 -6.77
C THR A 193 -3.54 -12.71 -6.66
N PRO A 194 -2.25 -12.93 -6.94
CA PRO A 194 -1.65 -14.27 -6.84
C PRO A 194 -1.84 -14.94 -5.46
N SER A 195 -1.96 -14.16 -4.39
CA SER A 195 -2.14 -14.68 -3.02
C SER A 195 -3.53 -15.27 -2.77
N VAL A 196 -4.54 -14.92 -3.56
CA VAL A 196 -5.91 -15.41 -3.42
C VAL A 196 -6.37 -16.30 -4.57
N GLU A 197 -5.55 -16.47 -5.62
CA GLU A 197 -5.87 -17.36 -6.76
C GLU A 197 -6.09 -18.81 -6.35
N VAL A 198 -5.50 -19.24 -5.24
CA VAL A 198 -5.71 -20.58 -4.65
C VAL A 198 -7.19 -20.84 -4.31
N LEU A 199 -8.00 -19.80 -4.13
CA LEU A 199 -9.43 -19.91 -3.81
C LEU A 199 -10.28 -20.32 -5.04
N GLY A 200 -9.74 -20.23 -6.26
CA GLY A 200 -10.45 -20.62 -7.48
C GLY A 200 -11.84 -19.97 -7.59
N GLU A 201 -12.87 -20.79 -7.85
CA GLU A 201 -14.27 -20.33 -8.00
C GLU A 201 -14.86 -19.70 -6.72
N VAL A 202 -14.33 -20.03 -5.53
CA VAL A 202 -14.77 -19.43 -4.28
C VAL A 202 -14.48 -17.92 -4.26
N LEU A 203 -13.41 -17.50 -4.93
CA LEU A 203 -13.07 -16.07 -5.05
C LEU A 203 -14.19 -15.30 -5.77
N ASP A 204 -14.72 -15.86 -6.86
CA ASP A 204 -15.81 -15.24 -7.63
C ASP A 204 -17.13 -15.21 -6.83
N GLN A 205 -17.40 -16.24 -6.03
CA GLN A 205 -18.55 -16.26 -5.12
C GLN A 205 -18.43 -15.18 -4.03
N ILE A 206 -17.22 -14.92 -3.51
CA ILE A 206 -16.99 -13.83 -2.56
C ILE A 206 -17.19 -12.48 -3.25
N GLY A 207 -16.67 -12.29 -4.46
CA GLY A 207 -16.85 -11.06 -5.24
C GLY A 207 -18.31 -10.76 -5.53
N ALA A 208 -19.11 -11.77 -5.83
CA ALA A 208 -20.54 -11.66 -6.08
C ALA A 208 -21.35 -11.17 -4.85
N GLN A 209 -20.78 -11.20 -3.64
CA GLN A 209 -21.44 -10.68 -2.43
C GLN A 209 -21.34 -9.15 -2.31
N SER A 210 -20.53 -8.49 -3.11
CA SER A 210 -20.50 -7.02 -3.17
C SER A 210 -21.58 -6.50 -4.11
N PRO A 211 -22.12 -5.29 -3.91
CA PRO A 211 -23.03 -4.66 -4.87
C PRO A 211 -22.50 -4.58 -6.30
N ALA A 212 -21.19 -4.43 -6.48
CA ALA A 212 -20.56 -4.46 -7.80
C ALA A 212 -20.67 -5.84 -8.49
N GLY A 213 -20.79 -6.93 -7.74
CA GLY A 213 -21.04 -8.27 -8.25
C GLY A 213 -19.83 -8.99 -8.84
N TYR A 214 -18.61 -8.49 -8.64
CA TYR A 214 -17.39 -9.10 -9.20
C TYR A 214 -16.16 -8.91 -8.29
N VAL A 215 -15.09 -9.66 -8.58
CA VAL A 215 -13.77 -9.53 -7.94
C VAL A 215 -12.98 -8.45 -8.67
N ALA A 216 -12.57 -7.41 -7.96
CA ALA A 216 -11.81 -6.31 -8.55
C ALA A 216 -10.46 -6.79 -9.12
N GLN A 217 -9.98 -6.09 -10.14
CA GLN A 217 -8.60 -6.23 -10.63
C GLN A 217 -7.66 -5.32 -9.83
N PRO A 218 -6.38 -5.67 -9.69
CA PRO A 218 -5.39 -4.83 -8.99
C PRO A 218 -5.31 -3.40 -9.52
N GLU A 219 -5.56 -3.20 -10.81
CA GLU A 219 -5.53 -1.91 -11.49
C GLU A 219 -6.62 -0.96 -10.99
N GLU A 220 -7.78 -1.48 -10.56
CA GLU A 220 -8.87 -0.67 -10.01
C GLU A 220 -8.49 -0.06 -8.66
N ILE A 221 -7.75 -0.80 -7.84
CA ILE A 221 -7.20 -0.30 -6.58
C ILE A 221 -6.05 0.68 -6.84
N ALA A 222 -5.17 0.33 -7.78
CA ALA A 222 -4.02 1.14 -8.16
C ALA A 222 -4.42 2.53 -8.68
N ALA A 223 -5.55 2.63 -9.39
CA ALA A 223 -6.07 3.91 -9.88
C ALA A 223 -6.41 4.87 -8.73
N VAL A 224 -7.03 4.36 -7.65
CA VAL A 224 -7.36 5.16 -6.45
C VAL A 224 -6.08 5.54 -5.69
N ILE A 225 -5.10 4.64 -5.59
CA ILE A 225 -3.80 4.94 -4.97
C ILE A 225 -3.08 6.03 -5.77
N ALA A 226 -3.08 5.97 -7.10
CA ALA A 226 -2.47 6.97 -7.97
C ALA A 226 -3.16 8.35 -7.84
N PHE A 227 -4.50 8.38 -7.76
CA PHE A 227 -5.25 9.60 -7.43
C PHE A 227 -4.79 10.18 -6.08
N LEU A 228 -4.72 9.37 -5.01
CA LEU A 228 -4.29 9.84 -3.69
C LEU A 228 -2.83 10.31 -3.68
N ALA A 229 -1.96 9.78 -4.54
CA ALA A 229 -0.58 10.21 -4.68
C ALA A 229 -0.46 11.60 -5.34
N SER A 230 -1.41 11.98 -6.18
CA SER A 230 -1.38 13.17 -7.01
C SER A 230 -1.94 14.42 -6.32
N ASP A 231 -1.76 15.58 -6.94
CA ASP A 231 -2.34 16.85 -6.47
C ASP A 231 -3.86 16.92 -6.69
N ALA A 232 -4.45 16.01 -7.48
CA ALA A 232 -5.91 15.86 -7.59
C ALA A 232 -6.57 15.54 -6.25
N ALA A 233 -5.82 14.90 -5.33
CA ALA A 233 -6.27 14.59 -3.96
C ALA A 233 -5.80 15.64 -2.91
N SER A 234 -5.50 16.88 -3.32
CA SER A 234 -4.91 17.91 -2.44
C SER A 234 -5.74 18.22 -1.18
N TYR A 235 -7.05 17.99 -1.20
CA TYR A 235 -7.94 18.20 -0.04
C TYR A 235 -8.40 16.89 0.63
N VAL A 236 -7.79 15.74 0.25
CA VAL A 236 -8.07 14.44 0.88
C VAL A 236 -7.01 14.18 1.95
N GLN A 237 -7.44 14.14 3.22
CA GLN A 237 -6.55 14.03 4.37
C GLN A 237 -7.18 13.16 5.46
N GLY A 238 -6.44 12.15 5.94
CA GLY A 238 -6.89 11.23 6.99
C GLY A 238 -8.02 10.29 6.58
N ALA A 239 -8.32 10.20 5.29
CA ALA A 239 -9.40 9.39 4.78
C ALA A 239 -9.01 7.91 4.68
N VAL A 240 -9.98 7.03 4.94
CA VAL A 240 -9.95 5.62 4.56
C VAL A 240 -10.96 5.45 3.43
N LEU A 241 -10.47 5.30 2.20
CA LEU A 241 -11.32 5.19 1.02
C LEU A 241 -11.63 3.72 0.72
N ASN A 242 -12.91 3.35 0.83
CA ASN A 242 -13.37 2.02 0.51
C ASN A 242 -13.42 1.84 -1.02
N VAL A 243 -12.67 0.84 -1.51
CA VAL A 243 -12.63 0.42 -2.92
C VAL A 243 -12.97 -1.06 -2.95
N ASP A 244 -14.19 -1.38 -2.56
CA ASP A 244 -14.65 -2.71 -2.17
C ASP A 244 -15.91 -3.17 -2.93
N GLY A 245 -16.27 -2.46 -3.99
CA GLY A 245 -17.49 -2.73 -4.76
C GLY A 245 -18.79 -2.51 -3.96
N GLY A 246 -18.72 -1.71 -2.89
CA GLY A 246 -19.84 -1.42 -1.99
C GLY A 246 -20.06 -2.49 -0.91
N ARG A 247 -19.10 -3.42 -0.69
CA ARG A 247 -19.24 -4.54 0.25
C ARG A 247 -19.48 -4.06 1.70
N THR A 248 -18.87 -2.97 2.10
CA THR A 248 -19.04 -2.39 3.46
C THR A 248 -20.22 -1.42 3.57
N ALA A 249 -20.88 -1.12 2.47
CA ALA A 249 -22.03 -0.20 2.45
C ALA A 249 -23.40 -0.91 2.68
N VAL A 250 -23.40 -2.27 2.68
CA VAL A 250 -24.61 -3.10 2.80
C VAL A 250 -24.43 -4.23 3.81
#